data_b6e44ca053c0e71b5a2d7516705fc498
#
_entry.id   b6e44ca053c0e71b5a2d7516705fc498
#
_cell.length_a   1.000
_cell.length_b   1.000
_cell.length_c   1.000
_cell.angle_alpha   90.00
_cell.angle_beta   90.00
_cell.angle_gamma   90.00
#
_symmetry.space_group_name_H-M   'P 1'
#
loop_
_entity.id
_entity.type
_entity.pdbx_description
1 polymer ?
#
loop_
_entity_poly.entity_id
_entity_poly.type
_entity_poly.pdbx_seq_one_letter_code
_entity_poly.pdbx_strand_id
1 'polypeptide(L)'
;MAQDHPDLNSAPIGIFDSGFGGLTVARAVIDQVPGENVIYVGDSARAPYGELPVAQVREYALECLDHLVDQGVKLLVIACNSASAAVRADARERYPVPVVEVILPAARQAAAITRSGRVGVICTAATATSRAYDDALSVAAQVQLTTQACPRFVEFVEAGITGGEELLAVARTYLEPLQAAQIDTLILGCTHYPLLTGVISYVLGDSVTLVSSAEECAKQTWQTLAQNGLERNAATPGQHRFVTTGSTEEFGLLGRRLMGDWITEAQSLSRPTGGPRRR
;
A
#
# COMPACT_ATOMS: atom_id res chain seq x y z
N MET A 1 -4.52 -4.86 -43.35
CA MET A 1 -4.09 -5.56 -42.14
C MET A 1 -4.26 -4.55 -41.01
N ALA A 2 -5.32 -4.68 -40.20
CA ALA A 2 -5.46 -3.91 -38.99
C ALA A 2 -4.35 -4.39 -38.06
N GLN A 3 -3.47 -3.47 -37.63
CA GLN A 3 -2.55 -3.77 -36.54
C GLN A 3 -3.42 -4.01 -35.30
N ASP A 4 -3.41 -5.22 -34.77
CA ASP A 4 -3.93 -5.53 -33.44
C ASP A 4 -3.15 -4.67 -32.43
N HIS A 5 -3.66 -3.50 -32.14
CA HIS A 5 -3.25 -2.78 -30.95
C HIS A 5 -3.76 -3.63 -29.77
N PRO A 6 -2.89 -4.09 -28.86
CA PRO A 6 -3.36 -4.81 -27.68
C PRO A 6 -4.41 -3.93 -27.01
N ASP A 7 -5.56 -4.53 -26.70
CA ASP A 7 -6.65 -3.85 -26.00
C ASP A 7 -6.12 -3.36 -24.66
N LEU A 8 -5.81 -2.06 -24.58
CA LEU A 8 -5.23 -1.41 -23.41
C LEU A 8 -6.07 -1.70 -22.14
N ASN A 9 -7.38 -1.91 -22.33
CA ASN A 9 -8.27 -2.23 -21.23
C ASN A 9 -8.05 -3.63 -20.67
N SER A 10 -7.49 -4.54 -21.45
CA SER A 10 -7.11 -5.89 -21.00
C SER A 10 -5.73 -5.95 -20.34
N ALA A 11 -4.95 -4.88 -20.39
CA ALA A 11 -3.67 -4.80 -19.70
C ALA A 11 -3.85 -4.84 -18.17
N PRO A 12 -2.90 -5.41 -17.42
CA PRO A 12 -3.04 -5.55 -15.97
C PRO A 12 -2.85 -4.23 -15.21
N ILE A 13 -3.39 -4.17 -14.00
CA ILE A 13 -2.99 -3.21 -12.97
C ILE A 13 -1.68 -3.69 -12.36
N GLY A 14 -0.66 -2.85 -12.31
CA GLY A 14 0.60 -3.13 -11.62
C GLY A 14 0.55 -2.64 -10.18
N ILE A 15 0.73 -3.53 -9.21
CA ILE A 15 0.75 -3.19 -7.78
C ILE A 15 2.15 -3.47 -7.24
N PHE A 16 2.77 -2.47 -6.62
CA PHE A 16 4.09 -2.58 -6.01
C PHE A 16 4.03 -2.37 -4.49
N ASP A 17 4.74 -3.22 -3.77
CA ASP A 17 4.99 -3.08 -2.32
C ASP A 17 6.44 -3.47 -1.97
N SER A 18 6.89 -3.04 -0.80
CA SER A 18 8.21 -3.40 -0.26
C SER A 18 8.35 -4.87 0.15
N GLY A 19 7.24 -5.62 0.24
CA GLY A 19 7.30 -7.01 0.70
C GLY A 19 5.96 -7.73 0.60
N PHE A 20 5.45 -8.16 1.77
CA PHE A 20 4.21 -8.95 1.88
C PHE A 20 2.98 -8.10 2.25
N GLY A 21 3.19 -7.04 3.01
CA GLY A 21 2.10 -6.24 3.59
C GLY A 21 1.16 -5.68 2.53
N GLY A 22 1.69 -5.28 1.37
CA GLY A 22 0.92 -4.76 0.25
C GLY A 22 -0.09 -5.75 -0.35
N LEU A 23 -0.04 -7.02 0.02
CA LEU A 23 -1.09 -7.98 -0.33
C LEU A 23 -2.45 -7.57 0.26
N THR A 24 -2.49 -6.82 1.37
CA THR A 24 -3.73 -6.23 1.89
C THR A 24 -4.33 -5.23 0.90
N VAL A 25 -3.48 -4.42 0.26
CA VAL A 25 -3.91 -3.48 -0.80
C VAL A 25 -4.30 -4.24 -2.07
N ALA A 26 -3.50 -5.24 -2.49
CA ALA A 26 -3.83 -6.06 -3.64
C ALA A 26 -5.19 -6.75 -3.45
N ARG A 27 -5.47 -7.28 -2.25
CA ARG A 27 -6.75 -7.88 -1.92
C ARG A 27 -7.89 -6.87 -2.05
N ALA A 28 -7.75 -5.70 -1.45
CA ALA A 28 -8.76 -4.65 -1.52
C ALA A 28 -9.03 -4.20 -2.96
N VAL A 29 -7.98 -4.08 -3.80
CA VAL A 29 -8.11 -3.75 -5.23
C VAL A 29 -8.85 -4.85 -5.98
N ILE A 30 -8.47 -6.11 -5.79
CA ILE A 30 -9.10 -7.25 -6.47
C ILE A 30 -10.57 -7.40 -6.05
N ASP A 31 -10.88 -7.22 -4.76
CA ASP A 31 -12.26 -7.25 -4.26
C ASP A 31 -13.09 -6.08 -4.83
N GLN A 32 -12.49 -4.90 -5.03
CA GLN A 32 -13.14 -3.72 -5.59
C GLN A 32 -13.37 -3.82 -7.11
N VAL A 33 -12.42 -4.40 -7.85
CA VAL A 33 -12.46 -4.52 -9.31
C VAL A 33 -12.16 -5.96 -9.78
N PRO A 34 -13.02 -6.94 -9.48
CA PRO A 34 -12.75 -8.37 -9.66
C PRO A 34 -12.57 -8.81 -11.12
N GLY A 35 -12.98 -7.97 -12.07
CA GLY A 35 -12.75 -8.20 -13.51
C GLY A 35 -11.35 -7.84 -13.99
N GLU A 36 -10.55 -7.13 -13.19
CA GLU A 36 -9.25 -6.60 -13.60
C GLU A 36 -8.12 -7.62 -13.45
N ASN A 37 -7.22 -7.64 -14.43
CA ASN A 37 -5.96 -8.39 -14.31
C ASN A 37 -5.01 -7.63 -13.39
N VAL A 38 -4.24 -8.34 -12.55
CA VAL A 38 -3.30 -7.76 -11.61
C VAL A 38 -1.93 -8.43 -11.71
N ILE A 39 -0.87 -7.60 -11.72
CA ILE A 39 0.50 -8.04 -11.46
C ILE A 39 0.94 -7.38 -10.16
N TYR A 40 1.22 -8.18 -9.14
CA TYR A 40 1.80 -7.73 -7.89
C TYR A 40 3.30 -7.97 -7.87
N VAL A 41 4.07 -6.97 -7.46
CA VAL A 41 5.52 -7.09 -7.20
C VAL A 41 5.80 -6.74 -5.75
N GLY A 42 6.30 -7.71 -4.98
CA GLY A 42 6.78 -7.53 -3.62
C GLY A 42 8.31 -7.58 -3.54
N ASP A 43 8.92 -6.49 -3.10
CA ASP A 43 10.40 -6.40 -2.97
C ASP A 43 10.90 -7.00 -1.66
N SER A 44 10.53 -8.25 -1.38
CA SER A 44 10.79 -8.91 -0.12
C SER A 44 12.28 -9.17 0.17
N ALA A 45 13.14 -9.17 -0.86
CA ALA A 45 14.59 -9.31 -0.66
C ALA A 45 15.24 -8.09 0.00
N ARG A 46 14.56 -6.91 -0.05
CA ARG A 46 15.06 -5.64 0.50
C ARG A 46 14.15 -5.08 1.60
N ALA A 47 13.13 -5.85 1.98
CA ALA A 47 12.24 -5.52 3.10
C ALA A 47 12.97 -5.57 4.45
N PRO A 48 12.50 -4.82 5.47
CA PRO A 48 11.43 -3.82 5.42
C PRO A 48 11.92 -2.43 5.01
N TYR A 49 11.15 -1.69 4.22
CA TYR A 49 11.50 -0.31 3.81
C TYR A 49 11.31 0.72 4.93
N GLY A 50 10.59 0.36 5.97
CA GLY A 50 10.24 1.28 7.06
C GLY A 50 11.42 1.83 7.86
N GLU A 51 12.60 1.23 7.74
CA GLU A 51 13.84 1.61 8.44
C GLU A 51 14.92 2.16 7.48
N LEU A 52 14.68 2.08 6.17
CA LEU A 52 15.66 2.50 5.17
C LEU A 52 15.66 4.01 4.96
N PRO A 53 16.82 4.60 4.59
CA PRO A 53 16.90 5.98 4.13
C PRO A 53 15.98 6.22 2.93
N VAL A 54 15.32 7.39 2.88
CA VAL A 54 14.35 7.76 1.82
C VAL A 54 14.96 7.63 0.42
N ALA A 55 16.23 8.00 0.23
CA ALA A 55 16.91 7.89 -1.05
C ALA A 55 17.02 6.43 -1.53
N GLN A 56 17.28 5.51 -0.62
CA GLN A 56 17.37 4.08 -0.92
C GLN A 56 15.98 3.47 -1.21
N VAL A 57 14.97 3.86 -0.42
CA VAL A 57 13.57 3.49 -0.69
C VAL A 57 13.15 3.96 -2.08
N ARG A 58 13.52 5.20 -2.46
CA ARG A 58 13.22 5.76 -3.77
C ARG A 58 13.86 4.95 -4.90
N GLU A 59 15.14 4.60 -4.79
CA GLU A 59 15.86 3.81 -5.80
C GLU A 59 15.18 2.45 -6.01
N TYR A 60 14.93 1.73 -4.93
CA TYR A 60 14.34 0.39 -4.98
C TYR A 60 12.90 0.40 -5.50
N ALA A 61 12.11 1.38 -5.07
CA ALA A 61 10.74 1.53 -5.53
C ALA A 61 10.67 1.81 -7.03
N LEU A 62 11.51 2.72 -7.55
CA LEU A 62 11.54 3.03 -8.98
C LEU A 62 11.98 1.83 -9.82
N GLU A 63 12.92 1.02 -9.35
CA GLU A 63 13.34 -0.23 -10.03
C GLU A 63 12.15 -1.20 -10.20
N CYS A 64 11.36 -1.40 -9.15
CA CYS A 64 10.19 -2.27 -9.20
C CYS A 64 9.06 -1.68 -10.07
N LEU A 65 8.84 -0.38 -10.01
CA LEU A 65 7.85 0.30 -10.84
C LEU A 65 8.24 0.28 -12.32
N ASP A 66 9.53 0.47 -12.65
CA ASP A 66 10.06 0.33 -14.01
C ASP A 66 9.78 -1.08 -14.56
N HIS A 67 10.00 -2.12 -13.72
CA HIS A 67 9.68 -3.49 -14.10
C HIS A 67 8.19 -3.67 -14.42
N LEU A 68 7.29 -3.12 -13.61
CA LEU A 68 5.84 -3.19 -13.87
C LEU A 68 5.45 -2.50 -15.17
N VAL A 69 6.03 -1.32 -15.45
CA VAL A 69 5.78 -0.62 -16.72
C VAL A 69 6.30 -1.42 -17.92
N ASP A 70 7.47 -2.06 -17.81
CA ASP A 70 8.01 -2.96 -18.83
C ASP A 70 7.10 -4.19 -19.07
N GLN A 71 6.27 -4.58 -18.10
CA GLN A 71 5.24 -5.62 -18.27
C GLN A 71 3.96 -5.12 -18.94
N GLY A 72 3.89 -3.86 -19.34
CA GLY A 72 2.75 -3.28 -20.06
C GLY A 72 1.52 -3.04 -19.20
N VAL A 73 1.67 -2.67 -17.93
CA VAL A 73 0.54 -2.34 -17.06
C VAL A 73 -0.17 -1.07 -17.52
N LYS A 74 -1.49 -1.01 -17.34
CA LYS A 74 -2.32 0.15 -17.70
C LYS A 74 -2.46 1.19 -16.59
N LEU A 75 -2.15 0.81 -15.35
CA LEU A 75 -2.21 1.64 -14.17
C LEU A 75 -1.21 1.10 -13.15
N LEU A 76 -0.53 1.98 -12.40
CA LEU A 76 0.35 1.64 -11.30
C LEU A 76 -0.31 1.96 -9.94
N VAL A 77 -0.18 1.02 -9.00
CA VAL A 77 -0.54 1.20 -7.60
C VAL A 77 0.71 1.07 -6.73
N ILE A 78 1.04 2.11 -5.97
CA ILE A 78 2.11 2.09 -4.98
C ILE A 78 1.46 1.74 -3.63
N ALA A 79 1.50 0.47 -3.26
CA ALA A 79 0.84 -0.05 -2.06
C ALA A 79 1.59 0.26 -0.76
N CYS A 80 2.92 0.35 -0.81
CA CYS A 80 3.77 0.65 0.35
C CYS A 80 3.70 2.13 0.73
N ASN A 81 3.37 2.44 2.00
CA ASN A 81 3.34 3.82 2.51
C ASN A 81 4.74 4.47 2.49
N SER A 82 5.79 3.74 2.91
CA SER A 82 7.16 4.25 2.87
C SER A 82 7.62 4.55 1.44
N ALA A 83 7.28 3.69 0.49
CA ALA A 83 7.56 3.92 -0.92
C ALA A 83 6.74 5.09 -1.49
N SER A 84 5.43 5.16 -1.19
CA SER A 84 4.57 6.28 -1.61
C SER A 84 5.14 7.62 -1.14
N ALA A 85 5.58 7.68 0.11
CA ALA A 85 6.24 8.88 0.66
C ALA A 85 7.50 9.28 -0.10
N ALA A 86 8.27 8.29 -0.62
CA ALA A 86 9.54 8.51 -1.29
C ALA A 86 9.42 8.83 -2.79
N VAL A 87 8.40 8.30 -3.49
CA VAL A 87 8.40 8.32 -4.97
C VAL A 87 7.13 8.87 -5.63
N ARG A 88 6.07 9.24 -4.87
CA ARG A 88 4.78 9.63 -5.47
C ARG A 88 4.87 10.73 -6.53
N ALA A 89 5.72 11.73 -6.31
CA ALA A 89 5.92 12.83 -7.25
C ALA A 89 6.68 12.35 -8.51
N ASP A 90 7.83 11.69 -8.28
CA ASP A 90 8.64 11.13 -9.36
C ASP A 90 7.86 10.15 -10.23
N ALA A 91 7.06 9.27 -9.63
CA ALA A 91 6.30 8.27 -10.36
C ALA A 91 5.26 8.90 -11.29
N ARG A 92 4.59 9.97 -10.84
CA ARG A 92 3.59 10.69 -11.68
C ARG A 92 4.21 11.40 -12.86
N GLU A 93 5.44 11.89 -12.72
CA GLU A 93 6.16 12.56 -13.82
C GLU A 93 6.85 11.55 -14.75
N ARG A 94 7.31 10.42 -14.22
CA ARG A 94 8.12 9.44 -14.92
C ARG A 94 7.31 8.52 -15.82
N TYR A 95 6.12 8.10 -15.38
CA TYR A 95 5.39 7.02 -16.05
C TYR A 95 4.23 7.54 -16.90
N PRO A 96 4.05 6.95 -18.12
CA PRO A 96 2.98 7.36 -19.03
C PRO A 96 1.59 6.82 -18.64
N VAL A 97 1.51 6.02 -17.59
CA VAL A 97 0.26 5.44 -17.06
C VAL A 97 -0.17 6.13 -15.77
N PRO A 98 -1.47 6.17 -15.46
CA PRO A 98 -1.92 6.71 -14.18
C PRO A 98 -1.26 6.03 -12.99
N VAL A 99 -0.94 6.82 -11.95
CA VAL A 99 -0.33 6.34 -10.70
C VAL A 99 -1.25 6.65 -9.53
N VAL A 100 -1.65 5.61 -8.83
CA VAL A 100 -2.38 5.67 -7.55
C VAL A 100 -1.43 5.26 -6.42
N GLU A 101 -1.54 5.88 -5.27
CA GLU A 101 -0.75 5.56 -4.08
C GLU A 101 -1.61 5.65 -2.82
N VAL A 102 -1.15 5.07 -1.72
CA VAL A 102 -1.98 4.82 -0.54
C VAL A 102 -2.16 6.02 0.40
N ILE A 103 -1.30 7.05 0.33
CA ILE A 103 -1.29 8.15 1.31
C ILE A 103 -2.43 9.14 1.06
N LEU A 104 -2.50 9.68 -0.16
CA LEU A 104 -3.43 10.76 -0.48
C LEU A 104 -4.90 10.35 -0.39
N PRO A 105 -5.33 9.17 -0.86
CA PRO A 105 -6.70 8.71 -0.68
C PRO A 105 -7.09 8.57 0.79
N ALA A 106 -6.21 7.96 1.61
CA ALA A 106 -6.46 7.80 3.04
C ALA A 106 -6.53 9.15 3.78
N ALA A 107 -5.63 10.09 3.46
CA ALA A 107 -5.63 11.42 4.03
C ALA A 107 -6.92 12.19 3.69
N ARG A 108 -7.38 12.13 2.43
CA ARG A 108 -8.64 12.74 1.97
C ARG A 108 -9.83 12.18 2.72
N GLN A 109 -9.92 10.86 2.84
CA GLN A 109 -10.99 10.20 3.57
C GLN A 109 -11.00 10.60 5.04
N ALA A 110 -9.85 10.58 5.71
CA ALA A 110 -9.75 10.98 7.11
C ALA A 110 -10.20 12.43 7.32
N ALA A 111 -9.77 13.35 6.44
CA ALA A 111 -10.20 14.74 6.49
C ALA A 111 -11.72 14.94 6.25
N ALA A 112 -12.33 14.07 5.45
CA ALA A 112 -13.74 14.12 5.12
C ALA A 112 -14.64 13.59 6.25
N ILE A 113 -14.17 12.59 7.02
CA ILE A 113 -15.01 11.94 8.05
C ILE A 113 -14.76 12.40 9.47
N THR A 114 -13.62 13.06 9.76
CA THR A 114 -13.33 13.57 11.10
C THR A 114 -14.38 14.59 11.51
N ARG A 115 -14.87 14.48 12.74
CA ARG A 115 -15.86 15.38 13.33
C ARG A 115 -15.20 16.48 14.15
N SER A 116 -14.08 16.16 14.80
CA SER A 116 -13.36 17.08 15.67
C SER A 116 -12.18 17.79 15.00
N GLY A 117 -11.82 17.37 13.78
CA GLY A 117 -10.60 17.79 13.11
C GLY A 117 -9.31 17.16 13.69
N ARG A 118 -9.39 16.31 14.72
CA ARG A 118 -8.24 15.64 15.31
C ARG A 118 -8.04 14.27 14.71
N VAL A 119 -7.07 14.17 13.82
CA VAL A 119 -6.73 12.96 13.08
C VAL A 119 -5.40 12.39 13.58
N GLY A 120 -5.38 11.09 13.80
CA GLY A 120 -4.14 10.35 14.05
C GLY A 120 -3.67 9.63 12.80
N VAL A 121 -2.38 9.37 12.70
CA VAL A 121 -1.82 8.37 11.78
C VAL A 121 -0.79 7.52 12.51
N ILE A 122 -0.92 6.21 12.39
CA ILE A 122 0.12 5.26 12.76
C ILE A 122 0.82 4.80 11.49
N CYS A 123 2.16 4.75 11.50
CA CYS A 123 2.95 4.43 10.32
C CYS A 123 4.35 3.89 10.70
N THR A 124 5.16 3.57 9.71
CA THR A 124 6.58 3.22 9.92
C THR A 124 7.41 4.47 10.25
N ALA A 125 8.63 4.26 10.76
CA ALA A 125 9.55 5.36 11.05
C ALA A 125 9.89 6.18 9.79
N ALA A 126 10.14 5.54 8.65
CA ALA A 126 10.41 6.23 7.39
C ALA A 126 9.22 7.09 6.94
N THR A 127 7.99 6.58 7.04
CA THR A 127 6.79 7.34 6.69
C THR A 127 6.59 8.54 7.62
N ALA A 128 6.80 8.38 8.93
CA ALA A 128 6.70 9.46 9.90
C ALA A 128 7.74 10.56 9.61
N THR A 129 9.01 10.18 9.41
CA THR A 129 10.10 11.09 9.11
C THR A 129 9.90 11.88 7.81
N SER A 130 9.28 11.25 6.80
CA SER A 130 9.00 11.90 5.51
C SER A 130 7.97 13.02 5.59
N ARG A 131 7.13 13.05 6.64
CA ARG A 131 6.00 13.96 6.81
C ARG A 131 4.98 13.94 5.67
N ALA A 132 4.91 12.83 4.92
CA ALA A 132 4.06 12.73 3.74
C ALA A 132 2.56 12.84 4.06
N TYR A 133 2.11 12.43 5.24
CA TYR A 133 0.74 12.64 5.72
C TYR A 133 0.47 14.07 6.14
N ASP A 134 1.47 14.78 6.73
CA ASP A 134 1.39 16.22 7.00
C ASP A 134 1.16 17.01 5.71
N ASP A 135 1.96 16.69 4.66
CA ASP A 135 1.82 17.32 3.35
C ASP A 135 0.46 17.02 2.72
N ALA A 136 0.00 15.77 2.79
CA ALA A 136 -1.27 15.35 2.21
C ALA A 136 -2.48 16.04 2.90
N LEU A 137 -2.40 16.33 4.19
CA LEU A 137 -3.43 16.99 4.98
C LEU A 137 -3.27 18.51 5.05
N SER A 138 -2.18 19.08 4.53
CA SER A 138 -1.89 20.54 4.62
C SER A 138 -2.97 21.41 3.99
N VAL A 139 -3.69 20.89 3.00
CA VAL A 139 -4.82 21.58 2.33
C VAL A 139 -6.12 21.58 3.17
N ALA A 140 -6.19 20.75 4.19
CA ALA A 140 -7.34 20.63 5.09
C ALA A 140 -7.06 21.42 6.39
N ALA A 141 -7.18 22.74 6.32
CA ALA A 141 -6.78 23.67 7.39
C ALA A 141 -7.44 23.40 8.76
N GLN A 142 -8.59 22.70 8.78
CA GLN A 142 -9.31 22.33 10.00
C GLN A 142 -8.74 21.06 10.66
N VAL A 143 -7.80 20.35 10.01
CA VAL A 143 -7.26 19.06 10.51
C VAL A 143 -5.98 19.31 11.31
N GLN A 144 -5.96 18.77 12.52
CA GLN A 144 -4.76 18.64 13.36
C GLN A 144 -4.31 17.19 13.32
N LEU A 145 -3.12 16.94 12.75
CA LEU A 145 -2.55 15.61 12.62
C LEU A 145 -1.63 15.28 13.80
N THR A 146 -1.82 14.10 14.38
CA THR A 146 -0.88 13.48 15.32
C THR A 146 -0.30 12.23 14.70
N THR A 147 1.01 12.23 14.43
CA THR A 147 1.72 11.11 13.80
C THR A 147 2.45 10.28 14.84
N GLN A 148 2.26 8.95 14.80
CA GLN A 148 2.93 8.01 15.68
C GLN A 148 3.61 6.90 14.86
N ALA A 149 4.93 6.76 15.01
CA ALA A 149 5.67 5.63 14.45
C ALA A 149 5.47 4.38 15.30
N CYS A 150 5.14 3.25 14.65
CA CYS A 150 4.84 1.98 15.30
C CYS A 150 5.64 0.81 14.68
N PRO A 151 6.99 0.82 14.68
CA PRO A 151 7.80 -0.14 13.92
C PRO A 151 7.53 -1.59 14.33
N ARG A 152 7.40 -1.91 15.61
CA ARG A 152 7.16 -3.27 16.09
C ARG A 152 5.85 -3.90 15.59
N PHE A 153 4.89 -3.13 15.14
CA PHE A 153 3.66 -3.67 14.56
C PHE A 153 3.93 -4.48 13.29
N VAL A 154 4.93 -4.09 12.49
CA VAL A 154 5.36 -4.87 11.30
C VAL A 154 5.91 -6.22 11.74
N GLU A 155 6.80 -6.23 12.74
CA GLU A 155 7.42 -7.47 13.27
C GLU A 155 6.36 -8.46 13.77
N PHE A 156 5.37 -8.00 14.54
CA PHE A 156 4.28 -8.84 15.03
C PHE A 156 3.47 -9.46 13.89
N VAL A 157 3.12 -8.67 12.88
CA VAL A 157 2.34 -9.16 11.74
C VAL A 157 3.13 -10.19 10.94
N GLU A 158 4.40 -9.94 10.64
CA GLU A 158 5.27 -10.87 9.92
C GLU A 158 5.51 -12.17 10.70
N ALA A 159 5.61 -12.09 12.03
CA ALA A 159 5.62 -13.26 12.92
C ALA A 159 4.25 -13.97 13.01
N GLY A 160 3.19 -13.41 12.41
CA GLY A 160 1.83 -13.95 12.46
C GLY A 160 1.12 -13.72 13.79
N ILE A 161 1.59 -12.76 14.58
CA ILE A 161 1.02 -12.39 15.88
C ILE A 161 0.05 -11.22 15.68
N THR A 162 -1.25 -11.49 15.80
CA THR A 162 -2.31 -10.48 15.65
C THR A 162 -3.09 -10.23 16.95
N GLY A 163 -2.65 -10.81 18.06
CA GLY A 163 -3.25 -10.68 19.40
C GLY A 163 -2.28 -11.11 20.49
N GLY A 164 -2.76 -11.10 21.75
CA GLY A 164 -1.98 -11.50 22.92
C GLY A 164 -1.49 -10.32 23.76
N GLU A 165 -1.01 -10.64 24.98
CA GLU A 165 -0.68 -9.61 26.00
C GLU A 165 0.49 -8.70 25.56
N GLU A 166 1.52 -9.26 24.92
CA GLU A 166 2.68 -8.49 24.51
C GLU A 166 2.31 -7.46 23.44
N LEU A 167 1.59 -7.89 22.37
CA LEU A 167 1.11 -6.97 21.34
C LEU A 167 0.18 -5.91 21.94
N LEU A 168 -0.70 -6.27 22.86
CA LEU A 168 -1.60 -5.33 23.52
C LEU A 168 -0.83 -4.28 24.35
N ALA A 169 0.21 -4.70 25.08
CA ALA A 169 1.06 -3.79 25.83
C ALA A 169 1.77 -2.79 24.92
N VAL A 170 2.35 -3.27 23.82
CA VAL A 170 2.99 -2.41 22.80
C VAL A 170 1.98 -1.48 22.14
N ALA A 171 0.78 -1.96 21.82
CA ALA A 171 -0.28 -1.15 21.24
C ALA A 171 -0.71 -0.01 22.18
N ARG A 172 -0.87 -0.28 23.47
CA ARG A 172 -1.17 0.77 24.46
C ARG A 172 -0.10 1.85 24.49
N THR A 173 1.18 1.47 24.51
CA THR A 173 2.29 2.44 24.51
C THR A 173 2.31 3.30 23.25
N TYR A 174 2.09 2.69 22.07
CA TYR A 174 2.09 3.44 20.80
C TYR A 174 0.86 4.33 20.64
N LEU A 175 -0.29 3.92 21.15
CA LEU A 175 -1.55 4.63 20.94
C LEU A 175 -1.84 5.68 22.03
N GLU A 176 -1.09 5.68 23.15
CA GLU A 176 -1.25 6.66 24.24
C GLU A 176 -1.14 8.13 23.76
N PRO A 177 -0.17 8.53 22.92
CA PRO A 177 -0.11 9.92 22.42
C PRO A 177 -1.34 10.32 21.59
N LEU A 178 -1.92 9.35 20.85
CA LEU A 178 -3.11 9.57 20.05
C LEU A 178 -4.37 9.71 20.91
N GLN A 179 -4.47 8.91 21.99
CA GLN A 179 -5.53 9.08 22.99
C GLN A 179 -5.41 10.43 23.71
N ALA A 180 -4.20 10.84 24.10
CA ALA A 180 -3.94 12.15 24.71
C ALA A 180 -4.32 13.31 23.77
N ALA A 181 -4.10 13.16 22.45
CA ALA A 181 -4.52 14.10 21.43
C ALA A 181 -6.04 14.06 21.16
N GLN A 182 -6.77 13.14 21.77
CA GLN A 182 -8.23 12.98 21.63
C GLN A 182 -8.66 12.88 20.15
N ILE A 183 -7.96 12.09 19.36
CA ILE A 183 -8.32 11.86 17.96
C ILE A 183 -9.70 11.21 17.85
N ASP A 184 -10.44 11.49 16.79
CA ASP A 184 -11.67 10.78 16.45
C ASP A 184 -11.54 9.93 15.18
N THR A 185 -10.44 10.07 14.50
CA THR A 185 -10.14 9.36 13.25
C THR A 185 -8.68 8.94 13.25
N LEU A 186 -8.41 7.67 12.90
CA LEU A 186 -7.06 7.13 12.82
C LEU A 186 -6.79 6.52 11.45
N ILE A 187 -5.74 6.98 10.78
CA ILE A 187 -5.24 6.40 9.52
C ILE A 187 -4.31 5.24 9.84
N LEU A 188 -4.57 4.07 9.24
CA LEU A 188 -3.67 2.94 9.23
C LEU A 188 -2.65 3.11 8.09
N GLY A 189 -1.58 3.86 8.38
CA GLY A 189 -0.57 4.30 7.42
C GLY A 189 0.56 3.30 7.17
N CYS A 190 0.25 2.01 7.21
CA CYS A 190 1.12 0.90 6.84
C CYS A 190 0.27 -0.27 6.38
N THR A 191 0.73 -0.99 5.36
CA THR A 191 0.04 -2.14 4.76
C THR A 191 -0.16 -3.32 5.71
N HIS A 192 0.64 -3.42 6.76
CA HIS A 192 0.53 -4.45 7.80
C HIS A 192 -0.58 -4.16 8.83
N TYR A 193 -0.88 -2.88 9.09
CA TYR A 193 -1.71 -2.50 10.23
C TYR A 193 -3.20 -2.85 10.12
N PRO A 194 -3.80 -3.02 8.93
CA PRO A 194 -5.15 -3.58 8.83
C PRO A 194 -5.32 -4.94 9.50
N LEU A 195 -4.25 -5.74 9.62
CA LEU A 195 -4.25 -7.03 10.29
C LEU A 195 -4.27 -6.93 11.83
N LEU A 196 -4.01 -5.73 12.38
CA LEU A 196 -4.03 -5.41 13.81
C LEU A 196 -5.27 -4.60 14.21
N THR A 197 -6.25 -4.41 13.31
CA THR A 197 -7.45 -3.60 13.54
C THR A 197 -8.15 -3.95 14.86
N GLY A 198 -8.26 -5.24 15.18
CA GLY A 198 -8.90 -5.69 16.43
C GLY A 198 -8.21 -5.17 17.69
N VAL A 199 -6.87 -5.22 17.75
CA VAL A 199 -6.08 -4.73 18.90
C VAL A 199 -6.10 -3.20 18.94
N ILE A 200 -5.98 -2.54 17.79
CA ILE A 200 -6.01 -1.07 17.69
C ILE A 200 -7.37 -0.55 18.15
N SER A 201 -8.48 -1.09 17.65
CA SER A 201 -9.83 -0.71 18.06
C SER A 201 -10.08 -0.98 19.54
N TYR A 202 -9.59 -2.11 20.06
CA TYR A 202 -9.72 -2.43 21.49
C TYR A 202 -9.04 -1.39 22.39
N VAL A 203 -7.87 -0.89 21.99
CA VAL A 203 -7.13 0.12 22.78
C VAL A 203 -7.75 1.50 22.65
N LEU A 204 -8.16 1.92 21.45
CA LEU A 204 -8.68 3.28 21.21
C LEU A 204 -10.17 3.42 21.56
N GLY A 205 -10.93 2.33 21.57
CA GLY A 205 -12.38 2.32 21.79
C GLY A 205 -13.18 2.73 20.56
N ASP A 206 -14.50 2.61 20.67
CA ASP A 206 -15.46 2.77 19.57
C ASP A 206 -15.64 4.23 19.08
N SER A 207 -15.08 5.20 19.81
CA SER A 207 -15.17 6.62 19.44
C SER A 207 -14.22 7.03 18.31
N VAL A 208 -13.22 6.19 17.97
CA VAL A 208 -12.22 6.45 16.94
C VAL A 208 -12.55 5.63 15.69
N THR A 209 -12.76 6.34 14.59
CA THR A 209 -12.97 5.70 13.28
C THR A 209 -11.64 5.36 12.63
N LEU A 210 -11.46 4.11 12.22
CA LEU A 210 -10.25 3.67 11.50
C LEU A 210 -10.40 3.90 10.00
N VAL A 211 -9.37 4.45 9.37
CA VAL A 211 -9.26 4.63 7.91
C VAL A 211 -8.18 3.71 7.39
N SER A 212 -8.58 2.73 6.60
CA SER A 212 -7.65 1.80 5.95
C SER A 212 -7.08 2.43 4.68
N SER A 213 -5.75 2.62 4.64
CA SER A 213 -5.10 3.10 3.42
C SER A 213 -5.24 2.12 2.25
N ALA A 214 -5.41 0.83 2.53
CA ALA A 214 -5.65 -0.19 1.52
C ALA A 214 -7.03 -0.03 0.84
N GLU A 215 -8.09 0.13 1.63
CA GLU A 215 -9.45 0.29 1.11
C GLU A 215 -9.61 1.59 0.33
N GLU A 216 -9.05 2.68 0.83
CA GLU A 216 -9.14 3.98 0.15
C GLU A 216 -8.32 3.99 -1.16
N CYS A 217 -7.19 3.30 -1.19
CA CYS A 217 -6.41 3.08 -2.41
C CYS A 217 -7.20 2.25 -3.44
N ALA A 218 -7.91 1.21 -3.01
CA ALA A 218 -8.73 0.41 -3.90
C ALA A 218 -9.87 1.22 -4.53
N LYS A 219 -10.57 2.04 -3.73
CA LYS A 219 -11.59 2.97 -4.24
C LYS A 219 -11.02 3.97 -5.25
N GLN A 220 -9.85 4.55 -4.94
CA GLN A 220 -9.17 5.47 -5.86
C GLN A 220 -8.73 4.78 -7.14
N THR A 221 -8.28 3.52 -7.06
CA THR A 221 -7.91 2.71 -8.23
C THR A 221 -9.11 2.53 -9.15
N TRP A 222 -10.26 2.10 -8.64
CA TRP A 222 -11.50 1.99 -9.41
C TRP A 222 -11.89 3.33 -10.05
N GLN A 223 -11.89 4.42 -9.27
CA GLN A 223 -12.22 5.75 -9.79
C GLN A 223 -11.28 6.17 -10.93
N THR A 224 -9.97 5.88 -10.79
CA THR A 224 -8.97 6.21 -11.80
C THR A 224 -9.17 5.40 -13.08
N LEU A 225 -9.50 4.11 -12.98
CA LEU A 225 -9.84 3.30 -14.15
C LEU A 225 -11.05 3.88 -14.88
N ALA A 226 -12.15 4.15 -14.16
CA ALA A 226 -13.38 4.69 -14.74
C ALA A 226 -13.18 6.06 -15.41
N GLN A 227 -12.46 6.98 -14.75
CA GLN A 227 -12.19 8.32 -15.27
C GLN A 227 -11.33 8.32 -16.54
N ASN A 228 -10.47 7.31 -16.71
CA ASN A 228 -9.59 7.18 -17.87
C ASN A 228 -10.13 6.20 -18.92
N GLY A 229 -11.31 5.60 -18.72
CA GLY A 229 -11.86 4.62 -19.65
C GLY A 229 -11.02 3.34 -19.78
N LEU A 230 -10.31 2.97 -18.71
CA LEU A 230 -9.37 1.85 -18.67
C LEU A 230 -9.98 0.58 -18.06
N GLU A 231 -11.26 0.57 -17.73
CA GLU A 231 -11.94 -0.59 -17.15
C GLU A 231 -11.94 -1.77 -18.14
N ARG A 232 -11.59 -2.97 -17.64
CA ARG A 232 -11.66 -4.18 -18.44
C ARG A 232 -13.10 -4.64 -18.59
N ASN A 233 -13.61 -4.59 -19.80
CA ASN A 233 -14.96 -5.06 -20.14
C ASN A 233 -14.93 -6.57 -20.46
N ALA A 234 -14.86 -7.41 -19.44
CA ALA A 234 -14.87 -8.86 -19.61
C ALA A 234 -15.86 -9.54 -18.65
N ALA A 235 -16.55 -10.56 -19.13
CA ALA A 235 -17.48 -11.37 -18.34
C ALA A 235 -16.79 -12.37 -17.39
N THR A 236 -15.46 -12.49 -17.47
CA THR A 236 -14.65 -13.40 -16.66
C THR A 236 -13.85 -12.68 -15.60
N PRO A 237 -13.63 -13.29 -14.42
CA PRO A 237 -12.73 -12.73 -13.40
C PRO A 237 -11.35 -12.44 -13.97
N GLY A 238 -10.67 -11.46 -13.38
CA GLY A 238 -9.30 -11.11 -13.71
C GLY A 238 -8.31 -12.23 -13.37
N GLN A 239 -7.18 -12.22 -14.05
CA GLN A 239 -6.04 -13.10 -13.74
C GLN A 239 -5.03 -12.33 -12.89
N HIS A 240 -4.49 -13.00 -11.86
CA HIS A 240 -3.59 -12.38 -10.93
C HIS A 240 -2.25 -13.11 -10.92
N ARG A 241 -1.16 -12.34 -11.02
CA ARG A 241 0.21 -12.83 -10.98
C ARG A 241 0.96 -12.16 -9.83
N PHE A 242 1.58 -12.99 -8.98
CA PHE A 242 2.34 -12.52 -7.83
C PHE A 242 3.82 -12.79 -8.05
N VAL A 243 4.63 -11.75 -7.92
CA VAL A 243 6.07 -11.76 -8.17
C VAL A 243 6.80 -11.24 -6.94
N THR A 244 7.93 -11.85 -6.59
CA THR A 244 8.76 -11.43 -5.46
C THR A 244 10.23 -11.38 -5.84
N THR A 245 10.98 -10.45 -5.25
CA THR A 245 12.45 -10.38 -5.39
C THR A 245 13.20 -11.31 -4.43
N GLY A 246 12.52 -11.81 -3.39
CA GLY A 246 13.06 -12.72 -2.39
C GLY A 246 12.63 -14.17 -2.60
N SER A 247 12.54 -14.90 -1.49
CA SER A 247 12.10 -16.30 -1.48
C SER A 247 10.64 -16.43 -1.91
N THR A 248 10.40 -17.20 -2.96
CA THR A 248 9.04 -17.50 -3.45
C THR A 248 8.29 -18.40 -2.46
N GLU A 249 8.99 -19.24 -1.71
CA GLU A 249 8.41 -20.13 -0.71
C GLU A 249 7.86 -19.32 0.49
N GLU A 250 8.69 -18.43 1.06
CA GLU A 250 8.28 -17.55 2.15
C GLU A 250 7.14 -16.62 1.73
N PHE A 251 7.26 -16.03 0.53
CA PHE A 251 6.22 -15.19 -0.05
C PHE A 251 4.91 -15.97 -0.20
N GLY A 252 4.96 -17.19 -0.74
CA GLY A 252 3.79 -18.05 -0.88
C GLY A 252 3.15 -18.45 0.45
N LEU A 253 3.96 -18.68 1.50
CA LEU A 253 3.47 -19.02 2.84
C LEU A 253 2.72 -17.84 3.48
N LEU A 254 3.33 -16.67 3.53
CA LEU A 254 2.72 -15.46 4.07
C LEU A 254 1.57 -14.96 3.19
N GLY A 255 1.73 -15.06 1.88
CA GLY A 255 0.70 -14.67 0.93
C GLY A 255 -0.58 -15.48 1.08
N ARG A 256 -0.51 -16.79 1.26
CA ARG A 256 -1.71 -17.62 1.54
C ARG A 256 -2.43 -17.23 2.82
N ARG A 257 -1.72 -16.74 3.83
CA ARG A 257 -2.36 -16.22 5.06
C ARG A 257 -3.22 -14.97 4.79
N LEU A 258 -2.79 -14.10 3.87
CA LEU A 258 -3.42 -12.82 3.58
C LEU A 258 -4.46 -12.92 2.46
N MET A 259 -4.17 -13.73 1.44
CA MET A 259 -4.95 -13.81 0.21
C MET A 259 -5.76 -15.13 0.09
N GLY A 260 -5.50 -16.10 0.98
CA GLY A 260 -6.10 -17.43 0.86
C GLY A 260 -5.65 -18.11 -0.42
N ASP A 261 -6.57 -18.82 -1.07
CA ASP A 261 -6.31 -19.60 -2.30
C ASP A 261 -6.02 -18.76 -3.55
N TRP A 262 -6.03 -17.44 -3.44
CA TRP A 262 -5.70 -16.54 -4.56
C TRP A 262 -4.22 -16.56 -4.90
N ILE A 263 -3.35 -16.86 -3.94
CA ILE A 263 -1.92 -17.10 -4.20
C ILE A 263 -1.70 -18.60 -4.33
N THR A 264 -1.82 -19.09 -5.55
CA THR A 264 -1.49 -20.47 -5.87
C THR A 264 0.02 -20.65 -6.02
N GLU A 265 0.70 -19.67 -6.65
CA GLU A 265 2.12 -19.72 -6.94
C GLU A 265 2.71 -18.31 -6.99
N ALA A 266 3.88 -18.12 -6.38
CA ALA A 266 4.66 -16.89 -6.49
C ALA A 266 5.81 -17.10 -7.48
N GLN A 267 6.08 -16.12 -8.33
CA GLN A 267 7.15 -16.13 -9.30
C GLN A 267 8.36 -15.32 -8.76
N SER A 268 9.56 -15.80 -9.05
CA SER A 268 10.76 -15.03 -8.74
C SER A 268 10.96 -13.92 -9.77
N LEU A 269 11.17 -12.70 -9.30
CA LEU A 269 11.69 -11.63 -10.12
C LEU A 269 13.19 -11.85 -10.29
N SER A 270 13.62 -12.41 -11.43
CA SER A 270 15.03 -12.45 -11.78
C SER A 270 15.52 -11.00 -11.91
N ARG A 271 16.40 -10.56 -10.99
CA ARG A 271 16.99 -9.23 -11.08
C ARG A 271 17.60 -9.05 -12.46
N PRO A 272 17.36 -7.93 -13.16
CA PRO A 272 18.23 -7.54 -14.24
C PRO A 272 19.63 -7.35 -13.61
N THR A 273 20.58 -8.19 -13.99
CA THR A 273 21.99 -8.00 -13.62
C THR A 273 22.39 -6.62 -14.08
N GLY A 274 22.69 -5.72 -13.14
CA GLY A 274 22.84 -4.29 -13.33
C GLY A 274 23.78 -3.92 -14.46
N GLY A 275 23.26 -3.20 -15.43
CA GLY A 275 23.99 -2.32 -16.30
C GLY A 275 23.21 -1.01 -16.37
N PRO A 276 23.90 0.16 -16.32
CA PRO A 276 23.23 1.44 -16.44
C PRO A 276 22.53 1.50 -17.79
N ARG A 277 21.19 1.63 -17.80
CA ARG A 277 20.46 1.91 -19.04
C ARG A 277 20.96 3.24 -19.58
N ARG A 278 21.62 3.20 -20.76
CA ARG A 278 21.98 4.41 -21.50
C ARG A 278 20.70 5.18 -21.82
N ARG A 279 20.76 6.48 -21.57
CA ARG A 279 19.73 7.48 -21.89
C ARG A 279 19.44 7.51 -23.38
#